data_6656c7dc64b0ed6f08ab945be80a6fd7
#
_entry.id   6656c7dc64b0ed6f08ab945be80a6fd7
#
_cell.length_a   1.000
_cell.length_b   1.000
_cell.length_c   1.000
_cell.angle_alpha   90.00
_cell.angle_beta   90.00
_cell.angle_gamma   90.00
#
_symmetry.space_group_name_H-M   'P 1'
#
loop_
_entity.id
_entity.type
_entity.pdbx_description
1 polymer ?
#
loop_
_entity_poly.entity_id
_entity_poly.type
_entity_poly.pdbx_seq_one_letter_code
_entity_poly.pdbx_strand_id
1 'polypeptide(L)'
;YITIGLTLAIVVIFYIVGYKIYISQEGIYLRKIDLMVDWSEVEGLSHVWINEFRSRTGNANFYNRKTLVIYRKDYKPICVYNISLLSLFVAKLYSPKIKTNIVFASLATMVNVGLNGWVFYQLFFAGLESMNLGILFAWMGLFFLKALILPVIMTSLENRTHGDNLFHDTAYEKNRSKVVHL
;
A
#
# COMPACT_ATOMS: atom_id res chain seq x y z
N TYR A 1 28.87 7.44 -14.64
CA TYR A 1 28.09 6.26 -15.04
C TYR A 1 28.28 5.07 -14.08
N ILE A 2 29.51 4.82 -13.59
CA ILE A 2 29.81 3.70 -12.64
C ILE A 2 29.10 3.90 -11.31
N THR A 3 29.07 5.12 -10.77
CA THR A 3 28.38 5.45 -9.52
C THR A 3 26.87 5.25 -9.63
N ILE A 4 26.25 5.61 -10.74
CA ILE A 4 24.82 5.40 -10.99
C ILE A 4 24.51 3.90 -11.08
N GLY A 5 25.36 3.13 -11.79
CA GLY A 5 25.20 1.69 -11.90
C GLY A 5 25.34 0.98 -10.54
N LEU A 6 26.31 1.39 -9.73
CA LEU A 6 26.51 0.84 -8.38
C LEU A 6 25.34 1.16 -7.44
N THR A 7 24.85 2.40 -7.49
CA THR A 7 23.69 2.83 -6.69
C THR A 7 22.44 2.04 -7.08
N LEU A 8 22.18 1.86 -8.38
CA LEU A 8 21.08 1.04 -8.87
C LEU A 8 21.20 -0.42 -8.42
N ALA A 9 22.40 -1.01 -8.52
CA ALA A 9 22.65 -2.37 -8.07
C ALA A 9 22.40 -2.54 -6.57
N ILE A 10 22.87 -1.59 -5.76
CA ILE A 10 22.64 -1.58 -4.31
C ILE A 10 21.13 -1.48 -4.00
N VAL A 11 20.41 -0.58 -4.67
CA VAL A 11 18.95 -0.42 -4.48
C VAL A 11 18.21 -1.71 -4.85
N VAL A 12 18.59 -2.35 -5.96
CA VAL A 12 17.99 -3.62 -6.40
C VAL A 12 18.28 -4.74 -5.40
N ILE A 13 19.52 -4.84 -4.89
CA ILE A 13 19.89 -5.85 -3.88
C ILE A 13 19.09 -5.63 -2.59
N PHE A 14 19.02 -4.39 -2.07
CA PHE A 14 18.22 -4.08 -0.89
C PHE A 14 16.74 -4.38 -1.10
N TYR A 15 16.23 -4.13 -2.31
CA TYR A 15 14.85 -4.43 -2.66
C TYR A 15 14.58 -5.95 -2.65
N ILE A 16 15.47 -6.75 -3.22
CA ILE A 16 15.36 -8.22 -3.26
C ILE A 16 15.54 -8.84 -1.87
N VAL A 17 16.54 -8.42 -1.11
CA VAL A 17 16.84 -8.97 0.23
C VAL A 17 15.76 -8.57 1.25
N GLY A 18 15.15 -7.39 1.07
CA GLY A 18 14.08 -6.87 1.93
C GLY A 18 12.68 -7.45 1.64
N TYR A 19 12.54 -8.33 0.66
CA TYR A 19 11.22 -8.86 0.29
C TYR A 19 10.56 -9.62 1.44
N LYS A 20 9.37 -9.17 1.78
CA LYS A 20 8.56 -9.74 2.88
C LYS A 20 7.73 -10.93 2.43
N ILE A 21 7.42 -10.98 1.13
CA ILE A 21 6.55 -11.97 0.51
C ILE A 21 7.19 -12.52 -0.76
N TYR A 22 6.95 -13.79 -1.03
CA TYR A 22 7.27 -14.44 -2.29
C TYR A 22 5.98 -15.01 -2.87
N ILE A 23 5.74 -14.75 -4.15
CA ILE A 23 4.53 -15.22 -4.86
C ILE A 23 4.98 -16.23 -5.89
N SER A 24 4.43 -17.43 -5.83
CA SER A 24 4.77 -18.58 -6.68
C SER A 24 3.51 -19.22 -7.27
N GLN A 25 3.69 -20.29 -8.03
CA GLN A 25 2.59 -21.12 -8.55
C GLN A 25 1.79 -21.81 -7.44
N GLU A 26 2.44 -22.11 -6.31
CA GLU A 26 1.82 -22.81 -5.18
C GLU A 26 1.02 -21.87 -4.30
N GLY A 27 1.47 -20.61 -4.13
CA GLY A 27 0.83 -19.66 -3.24
C GLY A 27 1.68 -18.46 -2.90
N ILE A 28 1.39 -17.88 -1.73
CA ILE A 28 2.07 -16.70 -1.18
C ILE A 28 2.83 -17.11 0.08
N TYR A 29 4.15 -17.07 0.01
CA TYR A 29 5.02 -17.31 1.16
C TYR A 29 5.30 -16.02 1.92
N LEU A 30 5.03 -16.04 3.23
CA LEU A 30 5.21 -14.93 4.16
C LEU A 30 6.45 -15.15 5.01
N ARG A 31 7.56 -14.56 4.60
CA ARG A 31 8.88 -14.77 5.21
C ARG A 31 8.91 -14.49 6.72
N LYS A 32 8.20 -13.47 7.19
CA LYS A 32 8.27 -13.04 8.60
C LYS A 32 7.73 -14.09 9.60
N ILE A 33 6.77 -14.87 9.18
CA ILE A 33 6.09 -15.88 10.01
C ILE A 33 6.28 -17.30 9.48
N ASP A 34 7.12 -17.46 8.45
CA ASP A 34 7.42 -18.74 7.81
C ASP A 34 6.14 -19.51 7.41
N LEU A 35 5.21 -18.80 6.78
CA LEU A 35 3.91 -19.33 6.39
C LEU A 35 3.72 -19.32 4.90
N MET A 36 3.41 -20.49 4.32
CA MET A 36 2.89 -20.61 2.96
C MET A 36 1.37 -20.55 2.99
N VAL A 37 0.78 -19.66 2.22
CA VAL A 37 -0.66 -19.56 2.01
C VAL A 37 -0.97 -20.05 0.61
N ASP A 38 -1.56 -21.23 0.49
CA ASP A 38 -1.90 -21.82 -0.78
C ASP A 38 -3.00 -21.04 -1.52
N TRP A 39 -2.98 -21.03 -2.85
CA TRP A 39 -4.02 -20.34 -3.63
C TRP A 39 -5.43 -20.87 -3.37
N SER A 40 -5.59 -22.12 -2.95
CA SER A 40 -6.87 -22.70 -2.56
C SER A 40 -7.47 -22.08 -1.29
N GLU A 41 -6.62 -21.58 -0.40
CA GLU A 41 -7.00 -20.88 0.85
C GLU A 41 -7.30 -19.41 0.62
N VAL A 42 -6.76 -18.81 -0.45
CA VAL A 42 -6.94 -17.38 -0.70
C VAL A 42 -8.31 -17.12 -1.32
N GLU A 43 -9.13 -16.33 -0.62
CA GLU A 43 -10.41 -15.85 -1.11
C GLU A 43 -10.26 -14.60 -1.98
N GLY A 44 -9.38 -13.69 -1.59
CA GLY A 44 -9.11 -12.45 -2.28
C GLY A 44 -7.83 -11.77 -1.83
N LEU A 45 -7.35 -10.84 -2.65
CA LEU A 45 -6.20 -9.98 -2.37
C LEU A 45 -6.56 -8.53 -2.64
N SER A 46 -6.23 -7.65 -1.70
CA SER A 46 -6.46 -6.22 -1.87
C SER A 46 -5.22 -5.43 -1.50
N HIS A 47 -4.95 -4.39 -2.27
CA HIS A 47 -3.92 -3.41 -1.94
C HIS A 47 -4.59 -2.14 -1.43
N VAL A 48 -4.34 -1.81 -0.17
CA VAL A 48 -5.03 -0.74 0.55
C VAL A 48 -4.03 0.22 1.17
N TRP A 49 -4.36 1.50 1.19
CA TRP A 49 -3.60 2.50 1.93
C TRP A 49 -4.25 2.70 3.29
N ILE A 50 -3.51 2.40 4.33
CA ILE A 50 -3.98 2.49 5.71
C ILE A 50 -3.31 3.69 6.37
N ASN A 51 -4.12 4.58 6.92
CA ASN A 51 -3.66 5.68 7.75
C ASN A 51 -3.51 5.19 9.19
N GLU A 52 -2.30 5.26 9.70
CA GLU A 52 -2.00 4.94 11.10
C GLU A 52 -1.58 6.21 11.82
N PHE A 53 -2.33 6.58 12.84
CA PHE A 53 -1.97 7.68 13.72
C PHE A 53 -1.34 7.11 14.99
N ARG A 54 -0.09 7.43 15.22
CA ARG A 54 0.61 7.09 16.47
C ARG A 54 0.90 8.36 17.26
N SER A 55 0.26 8.49 18.40
CA SER A 55 0.66 9.47 19.42
C SER A 55 1.48 8.74 20.48
N ARG A 56 2.75 9.09 20.60
CA ARG A 56 3.62 8.58 21.64
C ARG A 56 4.33 9.77 22.29
N THR A 57 4.10 10.00 23.57
CA THR A 57 4.79 11.01 24.40
C THR A 57 5.02 12.37 23.71
N GLY A 58 3.91 13.02 23.30
CA GLY A 58 3.96 14.39 22.75
C GLY A 58 4.24 14.52 21.26
N ASN A 59 4.68 13.46 20.58
CA ASN A 59 4.86 13.45 19.13
C ASN A 59 3.75 12.67 18.44
N ALA A 60 2.92 13.36 17.67
CA ALA A 60 1.91 12.77 16.83
C ALA A 60 2.52 12.45 15.45
N ASN A 61 2.63 11.17 15.12
CA ASN A 61 3.11 10.72 13.82
C ASN A 61 1.96 10.13 13.01
N PHE A 62 1.80 10.63 11.80
CA PHE A 62 0.82 10.16 10.83
C PHE A 62 1.54 9.35 9.75
N TYR A 63 1.17 8.08 9.60
CA TYR A 63 1.75 7.20 8.61
C TYR A 63 0.69 6.73 7.62
N ASN A 64 0.97 6.87 6.33
CA ASN A 64 0.21 6.22 5.27
C ASN A 64 0.97 4.97 4.84
N ARG A 65 0.41 3.79 5.11
CA ARG A 65 1.04 2.50 4.80
C ARG A 65 0.34 1.83 3.64
N LYS A 66 1.11 1.51 2.62
CA LYS A 66 0.66 0.65 1.52
C LYS A 66 0.65 -0.80 2.00
N THR A 67 -0.51 -1.40 2.05
CA THR A 67 -0.74 -2.70 2.68
C THR A 67 -1.32 -3.67 1.69
N LEU A 68 -0.73 -4.86 1.58
CA LEU A 68 -1.35 -6.00 0.93
C LEU A 68 -2.17 -6.75 1.96
N VAL A 69 -3.46 -6.89 1.72
CA VAL A 69 -4.38 -7.68 2.54
C VAL A 69 -4.65 -9.00 1.84
N ILE A 70 -4.40 -10.10 2.54
CA ILE A 70 -4.65 -11.47 2.07
C ILE A 70 -5.87 -11.98 2.82
N TYR A 71 -7.01 -12.09 2.13
CA TYR A 71 -8.22 -12.69 2.67
C TYR A 71 -8.15 -14.19 2.49
N ARG A 72 -8.34 -14.94 3.57
CA ARG A 72 -8.26 -16.39 3.60
C ARG A 72 -9.60 -17.00 4.00
N LYS A 73 -9.94 -18.13 3.37
CA LYS A 73 -11.07 -18.94 3.78
C LYS A 73 -10.79 -19.49 5.18
N ASP A 74 -11.76 -19.44 6.06
CA ASP A 74 -11.73 -20.02 7.40
C ASP A 74 -10.62 -19.51 8.35
N TYR A 75 -9.78 -18.56 7.89
CA TYR A 75 -8.68 -17.99 8.66
C TYR A 75 -8.74 -16.46 8.71
N LYS A 76 -8.08 -15.89 9.69
CA LYS A 76 -7.93 -14.43 9.82
C LYS A 76 -7.20 -13.85 8.63
N PRO A 77 -7.64 -12.70 8.09
CA PRO A 77 -6.89 -11.97 7.07
C PRO A 77 -5.50 -11.58 7.54
N ILE A 78 -4.57 -11.51 6.61
CA ILE A 78 -3.18 -11.11 6.87
C ILE A 78 -2.92 -9.77 6.19
N CYS A 79 -2.49 -8.77 6.97
CA CYS A 79 -2.05 -7.48 6.48
C CYS A 79 -0.52 -7.41 6.43
N VAL A 80 0.03 -7.32 5.24
CA VAL A 80 1.47 -7.14 5.04
C VAL A 80 1.75 -5.70 4.64
N TYR A 81 2.45 -4.97 5.52
CA TYR A 81 2.71 -3.55 5.35
C TYR A 81 3.89 -3.25 4.43
N ASN A 82 3.81 -2.10 3.77
CA ASN A 82 4.85 -1.57 2.88
C ASN A 82 5.14 -2.49 1.69
N ILE A 83 4.08 -3.03 1.10
CA ILE A 83 4.14 -3.86 -0.09
C ILE A 83 3.76 -3.04 -1.32
N SER A 84 4.48 -3.26 -2.42
CA SER A 84 4.19 -2.61 -3.70
C SER A 84 2.89 -3.15 -4.31
N LEU A 85 2.17 -2.28 -5.03
CA LEU A 85 1.03 -2.67 -5.86
C LEU A 85 1.37 -3.78 -6.87
N LEU A 86 2.63 -3.87 -7.32
CA LEU A 86 3.08 -4.92 -8.23
C LEU A 86 2.78 -6.34 -7.71
N SER A 87 2.70 -6.53 -6.40
CA SER A 87 2.34 -7.82 -5.81
C SER A 87 0.96 -8.31 -6.25
N LEU A 88 -0.02 -7.40 -6.46
CA LEU A 88 -1.33 -7.79 -7.00
C LEU A 88 -1.25 -8.24 -8.45
N PHE A 89 -0.44 -7.57 -9.27
CA PHE A 89 -0.26 -7.95 -10.67
C PHE A 89 0.42 -9.32 -10.77
N VAL A 90 1.47 -9.55 -9.98
CA VAL A 90 2.16 -10.84 -9.93
C VAL A 90 1.21 -11.94 -9.43
N ALA A 91 0.45 -11.69 -8.37
CA ALA A 91 -0.55 -12.64 -7.87
C ALA A 91 -1.62 -12.98 -8.94
N LYS A 92 -2.05 -11.98 -9.69
CA LYS A 92 -3.02 -12.16 -10.78
C LYS A 92 -2.48 -12.99 -11.95
N LEU A 93 -1.15 -12.92 -12.19
CA LEU A 93 -0.48 -13.76 -13.19
C LEU A 93 -0.48 -15.24 -12.79
N TYR A 94 -0.20 -15.54 -11.53
CA TYR A 94 -0.20 -16.92 -11.02
C TYR A 94 -1.60 -17.47 -10.74
N SER A 95 -2.52 -16.62 -10.30
CA SER A 95 -3.91 -17.00 -10.01
C SER A 95 -4.92 -16.01 -10.62
N PRO A 96 -5.24 -16.12 -11.93
CA PRO A 96 -6.10 -15.18 -12.66
C PRO A 96 -7.53 -15.07 -12.10
N LYS A 97 -8.04 -16.13 -11.47
CA LYS A 97 -9.41 -16.19 -10.94
C LYS A 97 -9.59 -15.49 -9.59
N ILE A 98 -8.50 -15.15 -8.92
CA ILE A 98 -8.56 -14.50 -7.59
C ILE A 98 -9.25 -13.14 -7.66
N LYS A 99 -10.10 -12.85 -6.70
CA LYS A 99 -10.72 -11.53 -6.54
C LYS A 99 -9.68 -10.53 -6.10
N THR A 100 -9.61 -9.38 -6.75
CA THR A 100 -8.65 -8.31 -6.39
C THR A 100 -9.28 -6.94 -6.60
N ASN A 101 -8.80 -5.95 -5.85
CA ASN A 101 -9.14 -4.54 -6.04
C ASN A 101 -8.16 -3.82 -6.99
N ILE A 102 -7.51 -4.56 -7.90
CA ILE A 102 -6.40 -4.06 -8.75
C ILE A 102 -6.73 -2.78 -9.51
N VAL A 103 -7.96 -2.64 -10.01
CA VAL A 103 -8.38 -1.46 -10.78
C VAL A 103 -8.36 -0.22 -9.90
N PHE A 104 -9.01 -0.28 -8.74
CA PHE A 104 -9.08 0.85 -7.83
C PHE A 104 -7.71 1.20 -7.23
N ALA A 105 -6.94 0.20 -6.84
CA ALA A 105 -5.58 0.36 -6.33
C ALA A 105 -4.64 0.98 -7.39
N SER A 106 -4.81 0.61 -8.66
CA SER A 106 -4.07 1.20 -9.78
C SER A 106 -4.44 2.67 -9.99
N LEU A 107 -5.73 3.00 -10.00
CA LEU A 107 -6.19 4.38 -10.12
C LEU A 107 -5.66 5.26 -8.99
N ALA A 108 -5.73 4.81 -7.75
CA ALA A 108 -5.17 5.52 -6.60
C ALA A 108 -3.65 5.72 -6.73
N THR A 109 -2.95 4.71 -7.23
CA THR A 109 -1.50 4.80 -7.48
C THR A 109 -1.18 5.77 -8.61
N MET A 110 -1.96 5.80 -9.69
CA MET A 110 -1.80 6.77 -10.79
C MET A 110 -1.99 8.20 -10.29
N VAL A 111 -3.01 8.47 -9.48
CA VAL A 111 -3.21 9.80 -8.85
C VAL A 111 -1.99 10.19 -8.01
N ASN A 112 -1.45 9.25 -7.23
CA ASN A 112 -0.25 9.52 -6.44
C ASN A 112 0.99 9.80 -7.29
N VAL A 113 1.21 9.04 -8.36
CA VAL A 113 2.35 9.23 -9.27
C VAL A 113 2.19 10.55 -10.03
N GLY A 114 0.98 10.86 -10.52
CA GLY A 114 0.69 12.11 -11.20
C GLY A 114 0.94 13.34 -10.32
N LEU A 115 0.47 13.29 -9.07
CA LEU A 115 0.72 14.37 -8.11
C LEU A 115 2.22 14.55 -7.85
N ASN A 116 2.94 13.46 -7.56
CA ASN A 116 4.38 13.55 -7.31
C ASN A 116 5.15 14.02 -8.55
N GLY A 117 4.77 13.57 -9.74
CA GLY A 117 5.34 14.01 -11.01
C GLY A 117 5.10 15.49 -11.27
N TRP A 118 3.90 15.99 -10.99
CA TRP A 118 3.60 17.42 -11.11
C TRP A 118 4.40 18.27 -10.11
N VAL A 119 4.50 17.85 -8.86
CA VAL A 119 5.35 18.51 -7.85
C VAL A 119 6.81 18.54 -8.31
N PHE A 120 7.32 17.40 -8.79
CA PHE A 120 8.67 17.30 -9.31
C PHE A 120 8.90 18.24 -10.50
N TYR A 121 7.99 18.23 -11.49
CA TYR A 121 8.05 19.15 -12.63
C TYR A 121 8.09 20.61 -12.21
N GLN A 122 7.23 20.99 -11.28
CA GLN A 122 7.14 22.38 -10.81
C GLN A 122 8.43 22.83 -10.12
N LEU A 123 9.02 21.96 -9.28
CA LEU A 123 10.23 22.29 -8.53
C LEU A 123 11.49 22.35 -9.40
N PHE A 124 11.62 21.47 -10.40
CA PHE A 124 12.87 21.30 -11.14
C PHE A 124 12.86 21.95 -12.54
N PHE A 125 11.69 22.12 -13.15
CA PHE A 125 11.58 22.62 -14.51
C PHE A 125 10.85 23.96 -14.63
N ALA A 126 9.71 24.14 -13.93
CA ALA A 126 8.95 25.38 -14.01
C ALA A 126 9.54 26.51 -13.11
N GLY A 127 10.29 26.10 -12.07
CA GLY A 127 10.87 27.01 -11.09
C GLY A 127 9.86 27.53 -10.05
N LEU A 128 10.38 27.92 -8.89
CA LEU A 128 9.57 28.45 -7.78
C LEU A 128 8.91 29.79 -8.11
N GLU A 129 9.47 30.56 -9.04
CA GLU A 129 8.93 31.85 -9.47
C GLU A 129 7.57 31.72 -10.19
N SER A 130 7.30 30.55 -10.77
CA SER A 130 6.02 30.25 -11.42
C SER A 130 4.92 29.88 -10.42
N MET A 131 5.25 29.68 -9.14
CA MET A 131 4.29 29.33 -8.11
C MET A 131 3.40 30.52 -7.73
N ASN A 132 2.12 30.32 -7.86
CA ASN A 132 1.10 31.25 -7.37
C ASN A 132 0.21 30.58 -6.32
N LEU A 133 -0.60 31.38 -5.64
CA LEU A 133 -1.51 30.88 -4.61
C LEU A 133 -2.46 29.80 -5.12
N GLY A 134 -2.92 29.91 -6.38
CA GLY A 134 -3.81 28.91 -6.99
C GLY A 134 -3.14 27.53 -7.11
N ILE A 135 -1.88 27.48 -7.55
CA ILE A 135 -1.08 26.25 -7.62
C ILE A 135 -0.87 25.67 -6.21
N LEU A 136 -0.55 26.53 -5.23
CA LEU A 136 -0.37 26.11 -3.86
C LEU A 136 -1.64 25.47 -3.28
N PHE A 137 -2.81 26.11 -3.46
CA PHE A 137 -4.10 25.55 -3.03
C PHE A 137 -4.44 24.25 -3.75
N ALA A 138 -4.15 24.14 -5.06
CA ALA A 138 -4.34 22.91 -5.79
C ALA A 138 -3.48 21.77 -5.23
N TRP A 139 -2.22 22.04 -4.90
CA TRP A 139 -1.36 21.05 -4.26
C TRP A 139 -1.86 20.61 -2.88
N MET A 140 -2.26 21.57 -2.06
CA MET A 140 -2.84 21.25 -0.74
C MET A 140 -4.09 20.38 -0.88
N GLY A 141 -4.99 20.71 -1.80
CA GLY A 141 -6.19 19.92 -2.08
C GLY A 141 -5.88 18.50 -2.56
N LEU A 142 -4.94 18.35 -3.50
CA LEU A 142 -4.50 17.05 -4.00
C LEU A 142 -3.75 16.24 -2.95
N PHE A 143 -2.93 16.90 -2.12
CA PHE A 143 -2.26 16.25 -1.01
C PHE A 143 -3.27 15.74 0.02
N PHE A 144 -4.29 16.54 0.35
CA PHE A 144 -5.38 16.13 1.24
C PHE A 144 -6.17 14.96 0.66
N LEU A 145 -6.50 15.00 -0.62
CA LEU A 145 -7.13 13.89 -1.34
C LEU A 145 -6.31 12.61 -1.20
N LYS A 146 -5.00 12.67 -1.48
CA LYS A 146 -4.09 11.54 -1.41
C LYS A 146 -3.89 11.01 0.01
N ALA A 147 -3.69 11.92 0.98
CA ALA A 147 -3.29 11.54 2.33
C ALA A 147 -4.46 11.08 3.21
N LEU A 148 -5.65 11.61 2.98
CA LEU A 148 -6.81 11.34 3.83
C LEU A 148 -7.95 10.68 3.07
N ILE A 149 -8.41 11.27 1.97
CA ILE A 149 -9.64 10.83 1.29
C ILE A 149 -9.45 9.46 0.65
N LEU A 150 -8.41 9.27 -0.15
CA LEU A 150 -8.17 7.98 -0.83
C LEU A 150 -8.03 6.80 0.14
N PRO A 151 -7.24 6.88 1.22
CA PRO A 151 -7.17 5.80 2.21
C PRO A 151 -8.51 5.49 2.86
N VAL A 152 -9.30 6.52 3.21
CA VAL A 152 -10.63 6.31 3.81
C VAL A 152 -11.56 5.62 2.84
N ILE A 153 -11.58 6.03 1.56
CA ILE A 153 -12.40 5.37 0.54
C ILE A 153 -11.95 3.92 0.35
N MET A 154 -10.64 3.66 0.25
CA MET A 154 -10.09 2.31 0.07
C MET A 154 -10.50 1.40 1.23
N THR A 155 -10.29 1.84 2.46
CA THR A 155 -10.64 1.05 3.66
C THR A 155 -12.14 0.85 3.79
N SER A 156 -12.95 1.85 3.46
CA SER A 156 -14.42 1.77 3.49
C SER A 156 -14.94 0.77 2.45
N LEU A 157 -14.39 0.77 1.24
CA LEU A 157 -14.76 -0.20 0.20
C LEU A 157 -14.41 -1.63 0.62
N GLU A 158 -13.24 -1.85 1.20
CA GLU A 158 -12.82 -3.18 1.68
C GLU A 158 -13.72 -3.67 2.82
N ASN A 159 -14.00 -2.82 3.81
CA ASN A 159 -14.93 -3.16 4.90
C ASN A 159 -16.31 -3.52 4.37
N ARG A 160 -16.79 -2.84 3.33
CA ARG A 160 -18.09 -3.12 2.70
C ARG A 160 -18.10 -4.44 1.95
N THR A 161 -16.99 -4.79 1.31
CA THR A 161 -16.86 -5.99 0.49
C THR A 161 -16.68 -7.26 1.33
N HIS A 162 -15.92 -7.16 2.43
CA HIS A 162 -15.55 -8.29 3.27
C HIS A 162 -16.28 -8.33 4.63
N GLY A 163 -17.24 -7.45 4.84
CA GLY A 163 -18.24 -7.53 5.91
C GLY A 163 -17.77 -7.23 7.33
N ASP A 164 -16.50 -6.91 7.53
CA ASP A 164 -15.93 -6.60 8.83
C ASP A 164 -15.22 -5.25 8.86
N ASN A 165 -15.31 -4.57 9.99
CA ASN A 165 -14.52 -3.36 10.28
C ASN A 165 -13.04 -3.70 10.51
N LEU A 166 -12.44 -4.43 9.53
CA LEU A 166 -11.06 -4.92 9.60
C LEU A 166 -10.07 -3.80 9.91
N PHE A 167 -10.36 -2.59 9.43
CA PHE A 167 -9.48 -1.42 9.56
C PHE A 167 -9.84 -0.52 10.73
N HIS A 168 -11.03 -0.65 11.30
CA HIS A 168 -11.42 0.11 12.48
C HIS A 168 -10.62 -0.33 13.70
N ASP A 169 -10.36 -1.64 13.82
CA ASP A 169 -9.56 -2.22 14.91
C ASP A 169 -8.06 -1.89 14.82
N THR A 170 -7.56 -1.47 13.66
CA THR A 170 -6.13 -1.16 13.47
C THR A 170 -5.73 0.23 13.96
N ALA A 171 -6.68 1.19 13.98
CA ALA A 171 -6.39 2.59 14.31
C ALA A 171 -6.55 2.90 15.81
N TYR A 172 -7.45 2.25 16.52
CA TYR A 172 -7.90 2.69 17.83
C TYR A 172 -7.91 1.63 18.93
N GLU A 173 -7.89 0.33 18.62
CA GLU A 173 -8.01 -0.70 19.65
C GLU A 173 -6.77 -1.59 19.80
N LYS A 174 -6.42 -1.85 21.05
CA LYS A 174 -5.37 -2.81 21.45
C LYS A 174 -5.71 -4.25 21.04
N ASN A 175 -6.94 -4.53 20.64
CA ASN A 175 -7.41 -5.86 20.28
C ASN A 175 -7.24 -6.14 18.78
N ARG A 176 -6.00 -6.33 18.35
CA ARG A 176 -5.63 -6.75 16.98
C ARG A 176 -6.04 -8.21 16.67
N SER A 177 -7.11 -8.70 17.29
CA SER A 177 -7.46 -10.13 17.25
C SER A 177 -8.06 -10.59 15.92
N LYS A 178 -8.60 -9.67 15.10
CA LYS A 178 -9.28 -10.00 13.83
C LYS A 178 -8.36 -10.11 12.62
N VAL A 179 -7.16 -9.53 12.68
CA VAL A 179 -6.22 -9.48 11.56
C VAL A 179 -4.81 -9.81 12.04
N VAL A 180 -4.04 -10.54 11.23
CA VAL A 180 -2.61 -10.76 11.46
C VAL A 180 -1.81 -9.63 10.80
N HIS A 181 -0.99 -8.92 11.58
CA HIS A 181 -0.19 -7.79 11.11
C HIS A 181 1.29 -8.17 10.93
N LEU A 182 1.85 -7.96 9.73
CA LEU A 182 3.23 -8.32 9.36
C LEU A 182 4.04 -7.13 8.83
#